data_67b8a9dc9e98d6d787d355eeda537f84
#
_entry.id   67b8a9dc9e98d6d787d355eeda537f84
#
_cell.length_a   1.000
_cell.length_b   1.000
_cell.length_c   1.000
_cell.angle_alpha   90.00
_cell.angle_beta   90.00
_cell.angle_gamma   90.00
#
_symmetry.space_group_name_H-M   'P 1'
#
loop_
_entity.id
_entity.type
_entity.pdbx_description
1 polymer ?
#
loop_
_entity_poly.entity_id
_entity_poly.type
_entity_poly.pdbx_seq_one_letter_code
_entity_poly.pdbx_strand_id
1 'polypeptide(L)'
;LNNPVTGTPLVVTLSGGTTITIPVGQSTASSAAVPVRADDVYLQGTQAVVASITGTTGGNFEALTTTSTVSTSVTDDADATTVTLTASAASVTEGGSIVYTASLNNPVTGTPLVVTLSGGTTITIPVGASSANSVAVPVRSDDAYVQGTQAVVASITGTTGGNFEALTTTSTVSTSVTD
;
A
#
# COMPACT_ATOMS: atom_id res chain seq x y z
N LEU A 1 13.47 14.43 34.73
CA LEU A 1 14.56 14.78 35.66
C LEU A 1 14.24 14.28 37.07
N ASN A 2 15.30 14.02 37.87
CA ASN A 2 15.13 13.64 39.26
C ASN A 2 14.78 14.85 40.15
N ASN A 3 15.20 16.05 39.74
CA ASN A 3 14.94 17.31 40.42
C ASN A 3 14.29 18.32 39.50
N PRO A 4 13.45 19.24 40.03
CA PRO A 4 12.86 20.31 39.23
C PRO A 4 13.93 21.27 38.70
N VAL A 5 13.66 21.85 37.53
CA VAL A 5 14.53 22.88 36.93
C VAL A 5 14.50 24.15 37.75
N THR A 6 15.70 24.73 37.96
CA THR A 6 15.87 26.02 38.62
C THR A 6 16.63 26.99 37.70
N GLY A 7 16.62 28.27 38.01
CA GLY A 7 17.29 29.30 37.24
C GLY A 7 16.53 29.64 35.94
N THR A 8 16.97 29.08 34.84
CA THR A 8 16.31 29.24 33.51
C THR A 8 15.67 27.94 33.06
N PRO A 9 14.65 27.95 32.14
CA PRO A 9 14.12 26.74 31.58
C PRO A 9 15.22 25.87 30.95
N LEU A 10 15.11 24.54 31.08
CA LEU A 10 16.02 23.60 30.45
C LEU A 10 15.48 23.22 29.07
N VAL A 11 16.26 23.43 28.05
CA VAL A 11 15.97 22.98 26.68
C VAL A 11 16.76 21.73 26.39
N VAL A 12 16.08 20.63 26.07
CA VAL A 12 16.68 19.36 25.68
C VAL A 12 16.51 19.23 24.17
N THR A 13 17.62 19.03 23.45
CA THR A 13 17.60 18.82 21.99
C THR A 13 17.70 17.32 21.72
N LEU A 14 16.80 16.83 20.84
CA LEU A 14 16.79 15.44 20.41
C LEU A 14 17.45 15.29 19.03
N SER A 15 17.86 14.07 18.68
CA SER A 15 18.20 13.71 17.31
C SER A 15 17.06 14.08 16.38
N GLY A 16 17.37 14.65 15.20
CA GLY A 16 16.36 15.22 14.31
C GLY A 16 15.93 16.67 14.61
N GLY A 17 16.54 17.31 15.64
CA GLY A 17 16.36 18.74 15.93
C GLY A 17 15.11 19.11 16.75
N THR A 18 14.27 18.15 17.09
CA THR A 18 13.13 18.39 17.99
C THR A 18 13.62 18.80 19.37
N THR A 19 12.97 19.78 20.00
CA THR A 19 13.32 20.25 21.35
C THR A 19 12.18 20.01 22.34
N ILE A 20 12.57 19.77 23.60
CA ILE A 20 11.68 19.70 24.76
C ILE A 20 12.12 20.80 25.73
N THR A 21 11.24 21.73 26.04
CA THR A 21 11.51 22.79 27.03
C THR A 21 10.85 22.43 28.35
N ILE A 22 11.66 22.22 29.40
CA ILE A 22 11.19 21.95 30.74
C ILE A 22 11.20 23.28 31.52
N PRO A 23 10.03 23.80 31.90
CA PRO A 23 9.94 25.07 32.64
C PRO A 23 10.57 25.01 34.02
N VAL A 24 10.94 26.18 34.55
CA VAL A 24 11.41 26.31 35.96
C VAL A 24 10.30 25.79 36.90
N GLY A 25 10.71 25.01 37.89
CA GLY A 25 9.83 24.36 38.87
C GLY A 25 9.26 23.01 38.39
N GLN A 26 9.44 22.63 37.10
CA GLN A 26 9.02 21.34 36.58
C GLN A 26 10.20 20.37 36.43
N SER A 27 9.91 19.07 36.46
CA SER A 27 10.88 18.00 36.21
C SER A 27 10.60 17.22 34.92
N THR A 28 9.51 17.49 34.24
CA THR A 28 9.07 16.84 33.02
C THR A 28 8.45 17.82 32.04
N ALA A 29 8.55 17.51 30.74
CA ALA A 29 7.81 18.16 29.66
C ALA A 29 7.74 17.20 28.47
N SER A 30 6.85 17.49 27.50
CA SER A 30 6.72 16.73 26.26
C SER A 30 7.18 17.57 25.08
N SER A 31 7.66 16.90 24.04
CA SER A 31 7.89 17.53 22.74
C SER A 31 6.56 17.85 22.02
N ALA A 32 6.62 18.65 20.97
CA ALA A 32 5.62 18.62 19.94
C ALA A 32 5.59 17.21 19.29
N ALA A 33 4.47 16.86 18.65
CA ALA A 33 4.35 15.62 17.89
C ALA A 33 5.42 15.58 16.78
N VAL A 34 6.12 14.46 16.67
CA VAL A 34 7.07 14.21 15.58
C VAL A 34 6.36 13.39 14.52
N PRO A 35 6.23 13.91 13.29
CA PRO A 35 5.58 13.17 12.23
C PRO A 35 6.39 11.91 11.89
N VAL A 36 5.70 10.81 11.64
CA VAL A 36 6.24 9.58 11.09
C VAL A 36 6.00 9.54 9.58
N ARG A 37 6.39 8.46 8.91
CA ARG A 37 6.07 8.28 7.49
C ARG A 37 4.55 8.38 7.26
N ALA A 38 4.17 8.90 6.08
CA ALA A 38 2.78 8.92 5.67
C ALA A 38 2.29 7.49 5.39
N ASP A 39 1.01 7.28 5.65
CA ASP A 39 0.28 6.10 5.31
C ASP A 39 0.05 6.00 3.80
N ASP A 40 0.16 4.81 3.21
CA ASP A 40 -0.13 4.53 1.81
C ASP A 40 -0.55 3.06 1.61
N VAL A 41 -0.88 2.65 0.41
CA VAL A 41 -1.41 1.32 0.07
C VAL A 41 -0.33 0.27 -0.20
N TYR A 42 0.95 0.59 0.03
CA TYR A 42 2.07 -0.28 -0.33
C TYR A 42 2.80 -0.80 0.89
N LEU A 43 3.23 -2.07 0.84
CA LEU A 43 4.02 -2.70 1.89
C LEU A 43 5.34 -1.97 2.09
N GLN A 44 5.50 -1.29 3.22
CA GLN A 44 6.70 -0.55 3.61
C GLN A 44 7.45 -1.23 4.77
N GLY A 45 6.84 -2.20 5.42
CA GLY A 45 7.39 -2.90 6.58
C GLY A 45 7.50 -2.01 7.82
N THR A 46 8.11 -2.53 8.85
CA THR A 46 8.28 -1.83 10.13
C THR A 46 9.48 -0.89 10.07
N GLN A 47 9.25 0.38 10.44
CA GLN A 47 10.30 1.40 10.59
C GLN A 47 10.51 1.71 12.07
N ALA A 48 11.76 1.69 12.55
CA ALA A 48 12.11 2.19 13.87
C ALA A 48 12.41 3.69 13.82
N VAL A 49 11.67 4.49 14.58
CA VAL A 49 11.94 5.91 14.80
C VAL A 49 12.67 6.02 16.15
N VAL A 50 13.94 6.37 16.09
CA VAL A 50 14.81 6.45 17.27
C VAL A 50 15.11 7.92 17.60
N ALA A 51 14.88 8.31 18.84
CA ALA A 51 15.27 9.61 19.37
C ALA A 51 16.27 9.45 20.50
N SER A 52 17.32 10.25 20.47
CA SER A 52 18.34 10.35 21.51
C SER A 52 18.55 11.82 21.90
N ILE A 53 19.00 12.07 23.11
CA ILE A 53 19.38 13.41 23.55
C ILE A 53 20.73 13.74 22.89
N THR A 54 20.79 14.84 22.15
CA THR A 54 22.02 15.33 21.49
C THR A 54 22.63 16.56 22.18
N GLY A 55 21.84 17.23 23.00
CA GLY A 55 22.34 18.38 23.76
C GLY A 55 21.30 18.94 24.72
N THR A 56 21.78 19.77 25.63
CA THR A 56 20.94 20.52 26.59
C THR A 56 21.50 21.93 26.78
N THR A 57 20.57 22.88 26.96
CA THR A 57 20.93 24.28 27.31
C THR A 57 19.99 24.82 28.39
N GLY A 58 20.49 25.72 29.23
CA GLY A 58 19.70 26.25 30.36
C GLY A 58 19.67 25.30 31.56
N GLY A 59 18.73 25.57 32.48
CA GLY A 59 18.70 24.95 33.79
C GLY A 59 19.88 25.39 34.66
N ASN A 60 19.87 25.01 35.93
CA ASN A 60 20.94 25.30 36.91
C ASN A 60 21.37 23.99 37.57
N PHE A 61 21.90 23.07 36.77
CA PHE A 61 22.39 21.77 37.21
C PHE A 61 23.92 21.74 37.15
N GLU A 62 24.55 21.13 38.16
CA GLU A 62 26.02 20.93 38.19
C GLU A 62 26.43 19.90 37.09
N ALA A 63 25.57 18.88 36.84
CA ALA A 63 25.79 17.87 35.82
C ALA A 63 24.44 17.28 35.36
N LEU A 64 24.34 16.97 34.06
CA LEU A 64 23.23 16.27 33.46
C LEU A 64 23.70 15.02 32.71
N THR A 65 23.06 13.88 32.97
CA THR A 65 23.27 12.67 32.19
C THR A 65 22.31 12.67 31.03
N THR A 66 22.82 12.60 29.79
CA THR A 66 22.05 12.76 28.52
C THR A 66 22.16 11.53 27.62
N THR A 67 22.30 10.32 28.18
CA THR A 67 22.47 9.08 27.44
C THR A 67 21.16 8.39 27.09
N SER A 68 20.00 9.01 27.40
CA SER A 68 18.68 8.41 27.17
C SER A 68 18.35 8.34 25.68
N THR A 69 17.86 7.19 25.27
CA THR A 69 17.32 6.92 23.93
C THR A 69 15.94 6.28 24.03
N VAL A 70 15.08 6.54 23.05
CA VAL A 70 13.78 5.91 22.89
C VAL A 70 13.60 5.45 21.45
N SER A 71 12.95 4.31 21.26
CA SER A 71 12.60 3.79 19.95
C SER A 71 11.10 3.50 19.90
N THR A 72 10.47 3.96 18.82
CA THR A 72 9.06 3.69 18.53
C THR A 72 8.97 2.98 17.17
N SER A 73 8.24 1.88 17.10
CA SER A 73 7.98 1.18 15.84
C SER A 73 6.79 1.82 15.12
N VAL A 74 6.99 2.12 13.85
CA VAL A 74 5.93 2.51 12.90
C VAL A 74 5.67 1.31 12.01
N THR A 75 4.47 0.78 12.04
CA THR A 75 4.04 -0.39 11.26
C THR A 75 3.05 0.03 10.17
N ASP A 76 2.98 -0.73 9.08
CA ASP A 76 1.90 -0.61 8.11
C ASP A 76 0.58 -1.09 8.74
N ASP A 77 -0.53 -0.56 8.28
CA ASP A 77 -1.83 -1.15 8.45
C ASP A 77 -2.25 -1.92 7.17
N ALA A 78 -3.52 -2.06 6.85
CA ALA A 78 -3.96 -2.90 5.74
C ALA A 78 -4.91 -2.14 4.81
N ASP A 79 -4.32 -1.33 3.93
CA ASP A 79 -5.05 -0.60 2.91
C ASP A 79 -5.28 -1.43 1.64
N ALA A 80 -6.55 -1.56 1.23
CA ALA A 80 -6.92 -2.41 0.12
C ALA A 80 -6.89 -1.69 -1.22
N THR A 81 -6.13 -2.24 -2.18
CA THR A 81 -6.21 -1.91 -3.60
C THR A 81 -7.17 -2.88 -4.30
N THR A 82 -8.12 -2.34 -5.07
CA THR A 82 -9.11 -3.14 -5.80
C THR A 82 -8.62 -3.46 -7.20
N VAL A 83 -8.70 -4.74 -7.58
CA VAL A 83 -8.50 -5.22 -8.97
C VAL A 83 -9.87 -5.38 -9.63
N THR A 84 -10.14 -4.59 -10.67
CA THR A 84 -11.38 -4.66 -11.46
C THR A 84 -11.10 -5.36 -12.78
N LEU A 85 -11.96 -6.32 -13.15
CA LEU A 85 -11.91 -7.05 -14.41
C LEU A 85 -13.02 -6.55 -15.34
N THR A 86 -12.67 -6.27 -16.60
CA THR A 86 -13.63 -5.95 -17.68
C THR A 86 -13.33 -6.77 -18.92
N ALA A 87 -14.32 -6.91 -19.82
CA ALA A 87 -14.17 -7.56 -21.12
C ALA A 87 -14.29 -6.53 -22.25
N SER A 88 -13.67 -6.82 -23.39
CA SER A 88 -13.69 -5.96 -24.59
C SER A 88 -15.09 -5.76 -25.16
N ALA A 89 -16.01 -6.69 -24.92
CA ALA A 89 -17.40 -6.61 -25.37
C ALA A 89 -18.33 -7.40 -24.45
N ALA A 90 -19.58 -6.97 -24.36
CA ALA A 90 -20.64 -7.70 -23.66
C ALA A 90 -21.15 -8.92 -24.48
N SER A 91 -20.95 -8.92 -25.81
CA SER A 91 -21.28 -10.01 -26.68
C SER A 91 -20.29 -10.10 -27.84
N VAL A 92 -19.96 -11.32 -28.26
CA VAL A 92 -19.15 -11.66 -29.43
C VAL A 92 -19.81 -12.78 -30.19
N THR A 93 -19.58 -12.85 -31.51
CA THR A 93 -20.00 -13.99 -32.31
C THR A 93 -19.03 -15.16 -32.13
N GLU A 94 -19.49 -16.37 -32.38
CA GLU A 94 -18.62 -17.55 -32.41
C GLU A 94 -17.48 -17.38 -33.43
N GLY A 95 -16.36 -18.10 -33.25
CA GLY A 95 -15.14 -17.85 -34.02
C GLY A 95 -14.37 -16.59 -33.58
N GLY A 96 -14.97 -15.71 -32.77
CA GLY A 96 -14.36 -14.50 -32.26
C GLY A 96 -13.47 -14.72 -31.04
N SER A 97 -13.09 -13.61 -30.38
CA SER A 97 -12.28 -13.65 -29.17
C SER A 97 -12.64 -12.52 -28.20
N ILE A 98 -12.31 -12.71 -26.94
CA ILE A 98 -12.50 -11.74 -25.85
C ILE A 98 -11.12 -11.30 -25.38
N VAL A 99 -10.93 -9.99 -25.18
CA VAL A 99 -9.77 -9.42 -24.47
C VAL A 99 -10.26 -8.96 -23.10
N TYR A 100 -9.63 -9.45 -22.05
CA TYR A 100 -9.91 -9.02 -20.70
C TYR A 100 -8.94 -7.91 -20.27
N THR A 101 -9.43 -6.90 -19.56
CA THR A 101 -8.63 -5.84 -18.98
C THR A 101 -8.71 -5.93 -17.46
N ALA A 102 -7.56 -6.02 -16.80
CA ALA A 102 -7.45 -5.84 -15.36
C ALA A 102 -7.01 -4.41 -15.06
N SER A 103 -7.68 -3.73 -14.14
CA SER A 103 -7.34 -2.37 -13.72
C SER A 103 -7.35 -2.23 -12.21
N LEU A 104 -6.49 -1.35 -11.70
CA LEU A 104 -6.25 -1.03 -10.30
C LEU A 104 -6.58 0.44 -10.05
N ASN A 105 -6.98 0.79 -8.84
CA ASN A 105 -7.10 2.18 -8.39
C ASN A 105 -5.75 2.81 -8.02
N ASN A 106 -4.68 2.00 -7.88
CA ASN A 106 -3.31 2.46 -7.59
C ASN A 106 -2.31 1.81 -8.56
N PRO A 107 -1.21 2.48 -8.96
CA PRO A 107 -0.21 1.89 -9.85
C PRO A 107 0.56 0.76 -9.16
N VAL A 108 1.04 -0.21 -9.95
CA VAL A 108 1.87 -1.30 -9.45
C VAL A 108 3.26 -0.78 -9.07
N THR A 109 3.76 -1.18 -7.90
CA THR A 109 5.13 -0.91 -7.44
C THR A 109 5.87 -2.22 -7.13
N GLY A 110 7.17 -2.15 -6.94
CA GLY A 110 8.03 -3.31 -6.64
C GLY A 110 8.22 -4.23 -7.85
N THR A 111 7.39 -5.25 -7.99
CA THR A 111 7.41 -6.19 -9.11
C THR A 111 6.13 -6.13 -9.92
N PRO A 112 6.11 -6.54 -11.21
CA PRO A 112 4.88 -6.63 -11.99
C PRO A 112 3.81 -7.46 -11.27
N LEU A 113 2.55 -7.02 -11.33
CA LEU A 113 1.41 -7.78 -10.81
C LEU A 113 0.88 -8.71 -11.89
N VAL A 114 0.84 -10.01 -11.60
CA VAL A 114 0.21 -11.02 -12.47
C VAL A 114 -1.15 -11.38 -11.90
N VAL A 115 -2.20 -11.15 -12.68
CA VAL A 115 -3.58 -11.51 -12.38
C VAL A 115 -3.93 -12.77 -13.15
N THR A 116 -4.33 -13.83 -12.46
CA THR A 116 -4.75 -15.11 -13.07
C THR A 116 -6.27 -15.18 -13.09
N LEU A 117 -6.84 -15.51 -14.26
CA LEU A 117 -8.26 -15.66 -14.45
C LEU A 117 -8.69 -17.13 -14.44
N SER A 118 -9.97 -17.37 -14.20
CA SER A 118 -10.61 -18.67 -14.48
C SER A 118 -10.33 -19.08 -15.93
N GLY A 119 -9.95 -20.34 -16.14
CA GLY A 119 -9.48 -20.82 -17.46
C GLY A 119 -7.96 -20.65 -17.71
N GLY A 120 -7.21 -20.10 -16.74
CA GLY A 120 -5.74 -20.06 -16.78
C GLY A 120 -5.13 -18.88 -17.55
N THR A 121 -5.95 -17.99 -18.15
CA THR A 121 -5.47 -16.75 -18.78
C THR A 121 -4.83 -15.85 -17.73
N THR A 122 -3.68 -15.25 -18.04
CA THR A 122 -2.99 -14.31 -17.19
C THR A 122 -2.92 -12.91 -17.79
N ILE A 123 -2.95 -11.89 -16.93
CA ILE A 123 -2.76 -10.48 -17.28
C ILE A 123 -1.60 -9.97 -16.42
N THR A 124 -0.54 -9.47 -17.05
CA THR A 124 0.61 -8.89 -16.36
C THR A 124 0.54 -7.38 -16.42
N ILE A 125 0.38 -6.72 -15.27
CA ILE A 125 0.39 -5.27 -15.14
C ILE A 125 1.82 -4.83 -14.76
N PRO A 126 2.51 -4.07 -15.63
CA PRO A 126 3.88 -3.64 -15.37
C PRO A 126 3.98 -2.68 -14.18
N VAL A 127 5.17 -2.59 -13.60
CA VAL A 127 5.49 -1.56 -12.60
C VAL A 127 5.26 -0.16 -13.19
N GLY A 128 4.61 0.71 -12.44
CA GLY A 128 4.21 2.06 -12.84
C GLY A 128 2.88 2.14 -13.58
N ALA A 129 2.33 1.00 -14.04
CA ALA A 129 1.00 0.95 -14.66
C ALA A 129 -0.08 0.58 -13.65
N SER A 130 -1.32 0.99 -13.93
CA SER A 130 -2.52 0.61 -13.17
C SER A 130 -3.49 -0.26 -13.97
N SER A 131 -3.15 -0.65 -15.21
CA SER A 131 -3.97 -1.56 -16.01
C SER A 131 -3.15 -2.27 -17.08
N ALA A 132 -3.66 -3.43 -17.52
CA ALA A 132 -3.14 -4.18 -18.67
C ALA A 132 -4.24 -5.07 -19.26
N ASN A 133 -4.00 -5.55 -20.48
CA ASN A 133 -4.89 -6.44 -21.23
C ASN A 133 -4.32 -7.88 -21.25
N SER A 134 -5.21 -8.85 -21.33
CA SER A 134 -4.86 -10.22 -21.68
C SER A 134 -4.48 -10.32 -23.16
N VAL A 135 -3.88 -11.45 -23.54
CA VAL A 135 -3.96 -11.93 -24.90
C VAL A 135 -5.43 -12.18 -25.26
N ALA A 136 -5.77 -12.18 -26.57
CA ALA A 136 -7.09 -12.53 -27.05
C ALA A 136 -7.42 -13.99 -26.67
N VAL A 137 -8.54 -14.19 -25.99
CA VAL A 137 -9.04 -15.52 -25.58
C VAL A 137 -10.10 -15.95 -26.59
N PRO A 138 -9.88 -16.99 -27.37
CA PRO A 138 -10.86 -17.45 -28.36
C PRO A 138 -12.10 -17.99 -27.63
N VAL A 139 -13.27 -17.74 -28.20
CA VAL A 139 -14.53 -18.37 -27.83
C VAL A 139 -14.76 -19.65 -28.63
N ARG A 140 -15.94 -20.28 -28.54
CA ARG A 140 -16.25 -21.46 -29.32
C ARG A 140 -16.04 -21.17 -30.83
N SER A 141 -15.63 -22.22 -31.56
CA SER A 141 -15.40 -22.11 -32.99
C SER A 141 -16.73 -21.88 -33.76
N ASP A 142 -16.66 -21.12 -34.84
CA ASP A 142 -17.74 -20.95 -35.80
C ASP A 142 -18.03 -22.30 -36.51
N ASP A 143 -19.27 -22.66 -36.64
CA ASP A 143 -19.74 -23.85 -37.39
C ASP A 143 -21.07 -23.58 -38.11
N ALA A 144 -21.65 -24.58 -38.75
CA ALA A 144 -22.89 -24.45 -39.54
C ALA A 144 -24.16 -24.80 -38.74
N TYR A 145 -24.07 -24.99 -37.44
CA TYR A 145 -25.17 -25.44 -36.59
C TYR A 145 -25.66 -24.35 -35.65
N VAL A 146 -26.96 -24.22 -35.47
CA VAL A 146 -27.52 -23.28 -34.49
C VAL A 146 -27.27 -23.80 -33.09
N GLN A 147 -26.37 -23.15 -32.34
CA GLN A 147 -25.95 -23.56 -30.98
C GLN A 147 -26.55 -22.68 -29.87
N GLY A 148 -27.19 -21.56 -30.24
CA GLY A 148 -27.74 -20.61 -29.26
C GLY A 148 -26.67 -19.84 -28.48
N THR A 149 -27.11 -19.01 -27.57
CA THR A 149 -26.24 -18.13 -26.79
C THR A 149 -25.55 -18.88 -25.65
N GLN A 150 -24.23 -18.72 -25.51
CA GLN A 150 -23.41 -19.23 -24.44
C GLN A 150 -22.85 -18.08 -23.60
N ALA A 151 -22.96 -18.14 -22.28
CA ALA A 151 -22.28 -17.19 -21.38
C ALA A 151 -20.85 -17.67 -21.07
N VAL A 152 -19.86 -16.83 -21.34
CA VAL A 152 -18.46 -17.03 -20.95
C VAL A 152 -18.19 -16.12 -19.77
N VAL A 153 -17.93 -16.69 -18.60
CA VAL A 153 -17.68 -15.98 -17.36
C VAL A 153 -16.20 -16.08 -17.00
N ALA A 154 -15.56 -14.94 -16.77
CA ALA A 154 -14.20 -14.86 -16.24
C ALA A 154 -14.23 -14.25 -14.83
N SER A 155 -13.45 -14.82 -13.94
CA SER A 155 -13.23 -14.33 -12.57
C SER A 155 -11.74 -14.34 -12.24
N ILE A 156 -11.33 -13.51 -11.32
CA ILE A 156 -9.96 -13.53 -10.80
C ILE A 156 -9.85 -14.72 -9.82
N THR A 157 -8.88 -15.61 -10.08
CA THR A 157 -8.61 -16.78 -9.23
C THR A 157 -7.36 -16.64 -8.39
N GLY A 158 -6.50 -15.67 -8.72
CA GLY A 158 -5.29 -15.40 -7.95
C GLY A 158 -4.51 -14.22 -8.49
N THR A 159 -3.61 -13.71 -7.66
CA THR A 159 -2.66 -12.66 -8.00
C THR A 159 -1.29 -12.98 -7.43
N THR A 160 -0.22 -12.60 -8.13
CA THR A 160 1.16 -12.69 -7.64
C THR A 160 1.94 -11.45 -8.04
N GLY A 161 2.91 -11.06 -7.20
CA GLY A 161 3.68 -9.83 -7.41
C GLY A 161 2.94 -8.56 -6.96
N GLY A 162 3.42 -7.41 -7.41
CA GLY A 162 3.03 -6.12 -6.85
C GLY A 162 3.62 -5.91 -5.45
N ASN A 163 3.41 -4.75 -4.89
CA ASN A 163 3.85 -4.41 -3.54
C ASN A 163 2.70 -3.74 -2.78
N PHE A 164 1.52 -4.36 -2.80
CA PHE A 164 0.31 -3.86 -2.13
C PHE A 164 0.18 -4.50 -0.75
N GLU A 165 -0.35 -3.76 0.21
CA GLU A 165 -0.68 -4.29 1.55
C GLU A 165 -1.80 -5.31 1.48
N ALA A 166 -2.84 -5.00 0.71
CA ALA A 166 -3.95 -5.92 0.44
C ALA A 166 -4.51 -5.73 -0.97
N LEU A 167 -4.99 -6.82 -1.58
CA LEU A 167 -5.69 -6.81 -2.87
C LEU A 167 -7.10 -7.36 -2.72
N THR A 168 -8.10 -6.60 -3.19
CA THR A 168 -9.47 -7.09 -3.37
C THR A 168 -9.65 -7.59 -4.79
N THR A 169 -9.95 -8.89 -4.96
CA THR A 169 -9.96 -9.59 -6.25
C THR A 169 -11.30 -10.30 -6.53
N THR A 170 -12.43 -9.74 -6.09
CA THR A 170 -13.76 -10.35 -6.23
C THR A 170 -14.43 -10.05 -7.57
N SER A 171 -13.75 -9.35 -8.51
CA SER A 171 -14.32 -8.94 -9.77
C SER A 171 -14.57 -10.12 -10.71
N THR A 172 -15.75 -10.13 -11.32
CA THR A 172 -16.16 -11.09 -12.36
C THR A 172 -16.74 -10.36 -13.55
N VAL A 173 -16.62 -10.94 -14.75
CA VAL A 173 -17.21 -10.41 -15.97
C VAL A 173 -17.82 -11.54 -16.80
N SER A 174 -18.91 -11.27 -17.48
CA SER A 174 -19.59 -12.20 -18.39
C SER A 174 -19.72 -11.61 -19.78
N THR A 175 -19.41 -12.42 -20.80
CA THR A 175 -19.59 -12.09 -22.21
C THR A 175 -20.52 -13.15 -22.84
N SER A 176 -21.51 -12.72 -23.61
CA SER A 176 -22.36 -13.62 -24.36
C SER A 176 -21.73 -14.00 -25.71
N VAL A 177 -21.67 -15.29 -26.01
CA VAL A 177 -21.24 -15.80 -27.32
C VAL A 177 -22.50 -16.20 -28.09
N THR A 178 -22.70 -15.62 -29.25
CA THR A 178 -23.88 -15.86 -30.15
C THR A 178 -23.41 -16.54 -31.43
N ASP A 179 -24.38 -17.20 -32.13
CA ASP A 179 -24.18 -17.65 -33.50
C ASP A 179 -24.14 -16.45 -34.46
#